data_7ed01577344a96113b6f18db0a9d5dd8
#
_entry.id   7ed01577344a96113b6f18db0a9d5dd8
#
_cell.length_a   1.000
_cell.length_b   1.000
_cell.length_c   1.000
_cell.angle_alpha   90.00
_cell.angle_beta   90.00
_cell.angle_gamma   90.00
#
_symmetry.space_group_name_H-M   'P 1'
#
loop_
_entity.id
_entity.type
_entity.pdbx_description
1 polymer ?
#
loop_
_entity_poly.entity_id
_entity_poly.type
_entity_poly.pdbx_seq_one_letter_code
_entity_poly.pdbx_strand_id
1 'polypeptide(L)'
;MKKILKFLFLIFVAGIIFTACTGKDESLPDKKISNVKWTLESMINIYDGKNLSNDVAIKFDDKNFVMTDRNNAMDFTGTYKLKKAGAGYEVIMKFDDLKEPVTGIYGMRTYKDKDPKPDLVFDHWDTRYSFIGEYKDK
;
A
#
# COMPACT_ATOMS: atom_id res chain seq x y z
N MET A 1 26.42 -34.46 13.01
CA MET A 1 26.15 -33.99 11.64
C MET A 1 24.81 -33.21 11.53
N LYS A 2 23.70 -33.75 12.03
CA LYS A 2 22.40 -33.04 11.94
C LYS A 2 22.34 -31.69 12.65
N LYS A 3 23.08 -31.51 13.73
CA LYS A 3 23.15 -30.24 14.46
C LYS A 3 23.96 -29.16 13.72
N ILE A 4 24.98 -29.54 13.01
CA ILE A 4 25.80 -28.60 12.23
C ILE A 4 25.05 -28.12 10.99
N LEU A 5 24.30 -29.00 10.35
CA LEU A 5 23.48 -28.66 9.19
C LEU A 5 22.38 -27.69 9.53
N LYS A 6 21.73 -27.88 10.69
CA LYS A 6 20.70 -26.94 11.19
C LYS A 6 21.30 -25.58 11.52
N PHE A 7 22.50 -25.55 12.07
CA PHE A 7 23.19 -24.30 12.41
C PHE A 7 23.60 -23.54 11.15
N LEU A 8 24.13 -24.22 10.14
CA LEU A 8 24.45 -23.64 8.86
C LEU A 8 23.23 -23.09 8.13
N PHE A 9 22.12 -23.80 8.20
CA PHE A 9 20.86 -23.33 7.61
C PHE A 9 20.34 -22.07 8.32
N LEU A 10 20.45 -22.02 9.64
CA LEU A 10 20.03 -20.88 10.43
C LEU A 10 20.87 -19.62 10.11
N ILE A 11 22.18 -19.78 9.94
CA ILE A 11 23.08 -18.68 9.55
C ILE A 11 22.73 -18.20 8.13
N PHE A 12 22.41 -19.12 7.23
CA PHE A 12 22.05 -18.77 5.86
C PHE A 12 20.74 -17.97 5.80
N VAL A 13 19.73 -18.38 6.56
CA VAL A 13 18.45 -17.66 6.67
C VAL A 13 18.65 -16.30 7.33
N ALA A 14 19.43 -16.23 8.38
CA ALA A 14 19.76 -14.96 9.04
C ALA A 14 20.54 -14.02 8.10
N GLY A 15 21.45 -14.55 7.30
CA GLY A 15 22.19 -13.80 6.30
C GLY A 15 21.31 -13.22 5.21
N ILE A 16 20.33 -13.97 4.73
CA ILE A 16 19.37 -13.50 3.73
C ILE A 16 18.48 -12.38 4.31
N ILE A 17 17.98 -12.55 5.52
CA ILE A 17 17.17 -11.53 6.19
C ILE A 17 18.00 -10.25 6.40
N PHE A 18 19.25 -10.39 6.78
CA PHE A 18 20.13 -9.24 7.01
C PHE A 18 20.44 -8.49 5.70
N THR A 19 20.70 -9.19 4.61
CA THR A 19 20.93 -8.59 3.29
C THR A 19 19.67 -7.90 2.75
N ALA A 20 18.50 -8.46 3.03
CA ALA A 20 17.23 -7.84 2.64
C ALA A 20 16.92 -6.56 3.41
N CYS A 21 17.44 -6.40 4.64
CA CYS A 21 17.23 -5.20 5.45
C CYS A 21 18.20 -4.06 5.14
N THR A 22 19.40 -4.35 4.64
CA THR A 22 20.46 -3.34 4.46
C THR A 22 20.36 -2.52 3.18
N GLY A 23 19.55 -2.93 2.20
CA GLY A 23 19.45 -2.22 0.93
C GLY A 23 18.17 -1.44 0.70
N LYS A 24 17.35 -1.17 1.75
CA LYS A 24 15.96 -0.73 1.54
C LYS A 24 15.54 0.58 2.19
N ASP A 25 16.43 1.28 2.87
CA ASP A 25 16.10 2.57 3.47
C ASP A 25 15.79 3.64 2.42
N GLU A 26 16.37 3.51 1.23
CA GLU A 26 16.14 4.40 0.10
C GLU A 26 14.82 4.12 -0.64
N SER A 27 14.19 2.98 -0.40
CA SER A 27 12.95 2.55 -1.08
C SER A 27 11.69 2.71 -0.24
N LEU A 28 11.79 3.29 0.95
CA LEU A 28 10.61 3.57 1.77
C LEU A 28 9.82 4.75 1.20
N PRO A 29 8.49 4.66 1.16
CA PRO A 29 7.68 5.81 0.81
C PRO A 29 7.76 6.89 1.89
N ASP A 30 7.41 8.12 1.50
CA ASP A 30 7.31 9.24 2.44
C ASP A 30 6.36 8.90 3.59
N LYS A 31 6.75 9.23 4.83
CA LYS A 31 5.89 9.07 6.01
C LYS A 31 4.55 9.79 5.88
N LYS A 32 4.49 10.84 5.07
CA LYS A 32 3.27 11.61 4.84
C LYS A 32 2.58 11.13 3.57
N ILE A 33 1.66 10.21 3.71
CA ILE A 33 0.82 9.75 2.59
C ILE A 33 0.01 10.91 1.98
N SER A 34 -0.27 11.96 2.75
CA SER A 34 -0.94 13.18 2.28
C SER A 34 -0.10 13.96 1.26
N ASN A 35 1.20 13.73 1.20
CA ASN A 35 2.10 14.36 0.23
C ASN A 35 2.12 13.66 -1.15
N VAL A 36 1.28 12.66 -1.32
CA VAL A 36 1.21 11.88 -2.56
C VAL A 36 -0.08 12.20 -3.30
N LYS A 37 0.04 12.48 -4.60
CA LYS A 37 -1.10 12.56 -5.51
C LYS A 37 -1.35 11.17 -6.08
N TRP A 38 -2.55 10.63 -5.86
CA TRP A 38 -2.91 9.28 -6.23
C TRP A 38 -3.69 9.22 -7.54
N THR A 39 -3.37 8.26 -8.38
CA THR A 39 -4.10 7.93 -9.61
C THR A 39 -4.50 6.47 -9.57
N LEU A 40 -5.77 6.18 -9.84
CA LEU A 40 -6.27 4.81 -9.90
C LEU A 40 -5.60 4.05 -11.04
N GLU A 41 -5.03 2.91 -10.72
CA GLU A 41 -4.43 2.01 -11.70
C GLU A 41 -5.37 0.85 -12.05
N SER A 42 -6.00 0.26 -11.03
CA SER A 42 -6.94 -0.84 -11.25
C SER A 42 -7.96 -0.95 -10.13
N MET A 43 -9.11 -1.47 -10.50
CA MET A 43 -10.16 -1.93 -9.60
C MET A 43 -10.52 -3.36 -9.97
N ILE A 44 -10.54 -4.25 -9.00
CA ILE A 44 -10.82 -5.67 -9.23
C ILE A 44 -11.83 -6.14 -8.21
N ASN A 45 -12.88 -6.82 -8.67
CA ASN A 45 -13.77 -7.52 -7.76
C ASN A 45 -13.02 -8.70 -7.13
N ILE A 46 -12.97 -8.76 -5.81
CA ILE A 46 -12.16 -9.76 -5.09
C ILE A 46 -12.75 -11.18 -5.14
N TYR A 47 -14.03 -11.32 -5.48
CA TYR A 47 -14.68 -12.63 -5.53
C TYR A 47 -14.58 -13.31 -6.88
N ASP A 48 -14.72 -12.56 -7.98
CA ASP A 48 -14.69 -13.12 -9.34
C ASP A 48 -13.48 -12.68 -10.18
N GLY A 49 -12.65 -11.78 -9.64
CA GLY A 49 -11.45 -11.30 -10.32
C GLY A 49 -11.71 -10.38 -11.51
N LYS A 50 -12.95 -9.93 -11.72
CA LYS A 50 -13.28 -9.05 -12.84
C LYS A 50 -12.73 -7.66 -12.64
N ASN A 51 -12.17 -7.10 -13.70
CA ASN A 51 -11.76 -5.70 -13.74
C ASN A 51 -12.99 -4.79 -13.80
N LEU A 52 -12.97 -3.75 -13.00
CA LEU A 52 -13.96 -2.69 -12.98
C LEU A 52 -13.33 -1.42 -13.57
N SER A 53 -14.14 -0.54 -14.14
CA SER A 53 -13.65 0.65 -14.83
C SER A 53 -14.36 1.92 -14.38
N ASN A 54 -14.40 2.16 -13.08
CA ASN A 54 -14.95 3.40 -12.54
C ASN A 54 -13.85 4.47 -12.40
N ASP A 55 -14.26 5.71 -12.46
CA ASP A 55 -13.38 6.84 -12.17
C ASP A 55 -13.39 7.12 -10.66
N VAL A 56 -12.37 6.63 -9.99
CA VAL A 56 -12.24 6.75 -8.53
C VAL A 56 -10.95 7.50 -8.19
N ALA A 57 -11.07 8.47 -7.31
CA ALA A 57 -9.96 9.23 -6.76
C ALA A 57 -9.88 9.05 -5.25
N ILE A 58 -8.69 9.18 -4.69
CA ILE A 58 -8.49 9.19 -3.24
C ILE A 58 -7.55 10.34 -2.86
N LYS A 59 -7.84 10.99 -1.74
CA LYS A 59 -7.02 12.03 -1.14
C LYS A 59 -6.87 11.79 0.35
N PHE A 60 -5.67 12.02 0.85
CA PHE A 60 -5.37 11.97 2.27
C PHE A 60 -4.97 13.36 2.75
N ASP A 61 -5.46 13.76 3.90
CA ASP A 61 -4.88 14.83 4.70
C ASP A 61 -4.11 14.24 5.90
N ASP A 62 -3.86 15.01 6.94
CA ASP A 62 -3.06 14.53 8.08
C ASP A 62 -3.70 13.37 8.87
N LYS A 63 -5.03 13.27 8.86
CA LYS A 63 -5.77 12.29 9.68
C LYS A 63 -6.91 11.61 8.94
N ASN A 64 -7.41 12.23 7.89
CA ASN A 64 -8.61 11.81 7.20
C ASN A 64 -8.30 11.47 5.75
N PHE A 65 -9.20 10.72 5.14
CA PHE A 65 -9.18 10.48 3.71
C PHE A 65 -10.57 10.64 3.11
N VAL A 66 -10.61 10.93 1.81
CA VAL A 66 -11.82 10.93 1.00
C VAL A 66 -11.55 10.12 -0.26
N MET A 67 -12.36 9.11 -0.50
CA MET A 67 -12.38 8.36 -1.75
C MET A 67 -13.65 8.70 -2.51
N THR A 68 -13.51 9.22 -3.72
CA THR A 68 -14.61 9.68 -4.55
C THR A 68 -14.81 8.77 -5.74
N ASP A 69 -15.97 8.14 -5.84
CA ASP A 69 -16.43 7.43 -7.03
C ASP A 69 -17.25 8.40 -7.88
N ARG A 70 -16.65 8.91 -8.94
CA ARG A 70 -17.28 9.92 -9.81
C ARG A 70 -18.39 9.34 -10.68
N ASN A 71 -18.33 8.05 -11.01
CA ASN A 71 -19.37 7.40 -11.79
C ASN A 71 -20.70 7.34 -11.03
N ASN A 72 -20.63 7.13 -9.73
CA ASN A 72 -21.80 7.00 -8.88
C ASN A 72 -22.07 8.26 -8.02
N ALA A 73 -21.28 9.31 -8.17
CA ALA A 73 -21.33 10.53 -7.39
C ALA A 73 -21.35 10.25 -5.86
N MET A 74 -20.48 9.35 -5.40
CA MET A 74 -20.38 8.92 -4.01
C MET A 74 -19.02 9.25 -3.42
N ASP A 75 -19.02 9.77 -2.21
CA ASP A 75 -17.82 9.95 -1.41
C ASP A 75 -17.82 8.97 -0.24
N PHE A 76 -16.68 8.31 -0.07
CA PHE A 76 -16.41 7.47 1.09
C PHE A 76 -15.34 8.16 1.94
N THR A 77 -15.68 8.50 3.15
CA THR A 77 -14.81 9.24 4.05
C THR A 77 -14.38 8.38 5.23
N GLY A 78 -13.32 8.78 5.87
CA GLY A 78 -12.87 8.11 7.08
C GLY A 78 -11.57 8.69 7.61
N THR A 79 -11.03 8.00 8.60
CA THR A 79 -9.74 8.31 9.24
C THR A 79 -8.74 7.22 8.94
N TYR A 80 -7.45 7.52 9.07
CA TYR A 80 -6.40 6.54 8.86
C TYR A 80 -5.23 6.72 9.81
N LYS A 81 -4.46 5.66 9.95
CA LYS A 81 -3.18 5.64 10.64
C LYS A 81 -2.16 4.86 9.81
N LEU A 82 -0.92 5.26 9.87
CA LEU A 82 0.20 4.53 9.26
C LEU A 82 0.97 3.78 10.34
N LYS A 83 1.27 2.52 10.05
CA LYS A 83 2.11 1.67 10.87
C LYS A 83 3.24 1.11 10.01
N LYS A 84 4.49 1.35 10.39
CA LYS A 84 5.63 0.83 9.64
C LYS A 84 5.59 -0.70 9.60
N ALA A 85 5.71 -1.27 8.41
CA ALA A 85 5.68 -2.71 8.17
C ALA A 85 6.61 -3.06 7.01
N GLY A 86 7.72 -3.73 7.31
CA GLY A 86 8.69 -4.12 6.30
C GLY A 86 9.24 -2.93 5.50
N ALA A 87 9.13 -3.00 4.19
CA ALA A 87 9.60 -1.97 3.26
C ALA A 87 8.53 -0.90 2.94
N GLY A 88 7.53 -0.74 3.78
CA GLY A 88 6.46 0.24 3.58
C GLY A 88 5.68 0.46 4.85
N TYR A 89 4.40 0.74 4.68
CA TYR A 89 3.47 0.99 5.77
C TYR A 89 2.18 0.20 5.58
N GLU A 90 1.63 -0.29 6.68
CA GLU A 90 0.22 -0.63 6.74
C GLU A 90 -0.57 0.66 6.90
N VAL A 91 -1.60 0.84 6.09
CA VAL A 91 -2.56 1.94 6.21
C VAL A 91 -3.81 1.37 6.86
N ILE A 92 -4.04 1.72 8.10
CA ILE A 92 -5.23 1.29 8.82
C ILE A 92 -6.30 2.33 8.56
N MET A 93 -7.25 1.99 7.69
CA MET A 93 -8.30 2.89 7.20
C MET A 93 -9.63 2.57 7.88
N LYS A 94 -10.16 3.54 8.57
CA LYS A 94 -11.48 3.43 9.20
C LYS A 94 -12.49 4.20 8.37
N PHE A 95 -13.17 3.49 7.49
CA PHE A 95 -14.27 4.03 6.69
C PHE A 95 -15.50 4.29 7.54
N ASP A 96 -16.19 5.40 7.31
CA ASP A 96 -17.40 5.75 8.05
C ASP A 96 -18.56 4.79 7.77
N ASP A 97 -18.55 4.11 6.61
CA ASP A 97 -19.56 3.14 6.19
C ASP A 97 -19.26 1.69 6.60
N LEU A 98 -18.12 1.44 7.25
CA LEU A 98 -17.70 0.11 7.70
C LEU A 98 -17.54 0.06 9.22
N LYS A 99 -17.91 -1.07 9.82
CA LYS A 99 -17.72 -1.29 11.26
C LYS A 99 -16.27 -1.56 11.62
N GLU A 100 -15.58 -2.34 10.80
CA GLU A 100 -14.21 -2.75 11.03
C GLU A 100 -13.24 -1.96 10.16
N PRO A 101 -12.04 -1.65 10.67
CA PRO A 101 -11.04 -1.00 9.85
C PRO A 101 -10.52 -1.92 8.75
N VAL A 102 -10.11 -1.32 7.65
CA VAL A 102 -9.47 -1.98 6.52
C VAL A 102 -7.97 -1.71 6.59
N THR A 103 -7.17 -2.73 6.40
CA THR A 103 -5.72 -2.58 6.33
C THR A 103 -5.26 -2.61 4.88
N GLY A 104 -4.74 -1.49 4.41
CA GLY A 104 -4.10 -1.39 3.11
C GLY A 104 -2.58 -1.44 3.22
N ILE A 105 -1.92 -1.44 2.08
CA ILE A 105 -0.46 -1.43 1.97
C ILE A 105 -0.04 -0.19 1.20
N TYR A 106 0.81 0.62 1.81
CA TYR A 106 1.45 1.77 1.22
C TYR A 106 2.95 1.49 1.09
N GLY A 107 3.42 1.35 -0.12
CA GLY A 107 4.80 0.99 -0.41
C GLY A 107 5.37 1.74 -1.59
N MET A 108 6.49 1.25 -2.09
CA MET A 108 7.12 1.74 -3.32
C MET A 108 7.14 0.63 -4.35
N ARG A 109 6.64 0.91 -5.53
CA ARG A 109 6.73 0.00 -6.66
C ARG A 109 7.99 0.32 -7.47
N THR A 110 8.82 -0.69 -7.67
CA THR A 110 10.02 -0.56 -8.48
C THR A 110 9.73 -0.92 -9.93
N TYR A 111 10.38 -0.19 -10.83
CA TYR A 111 10.31 -0.41 -12.27
C TYR A 111 11.72 -0.65 -12.81
N LYS A 112 11.81 -1.41 -13.89
CA LYS A 112 13.10 -1.76 -14.49
C LYS A 112 13.84 -0.53 -15.05
N ASP A 113 13.11 0.37 -15.69
CA ASP A 113 13.70 1.51 -16.43
C ASP A 113 13.16 2.87 -15.99
N LYS A 114 12.50 2.95 -14.82
CA LYS A 114 11.91 4.17 -14.28
C LYS A 114 12.15 4.29 -12.79
N ASP A 115 12.07 5.50 -12.28
CA ASP A 115 12.12 5.74 -10.85
C ASP A 115 11.00 5.01 -10.11
N PRO A 116 11.25 4.51 -8.89
CA PRO A 116 10.20 3.92 -8.06
C PRO A 116 9.07 4.92 -7.80
N LYS A 117 7.86 4.43 -7.75
CA LYS A 117 6.68 5.25 -7.44
C LYS A 117 5.95 4.71 -6.22
N PRO A 118 5.37 5.59 -5.40
CA PRO A 118 4.49 5.14 -4.32
C PRO A 118 3.32 4.35 -4.88
N ASP A 119 2.93 3.30 -4.19
CA ASP A 119 1.72 2.55 -4.50
C ASP A 119 0.88 2.33 -3.25
N LEU A 120 -0.42 2.20 -3.45
CA LEU A 120 -1.40 1.99 -2.40
C LEU A 120 -2.40 0.94 -2.87
N VAL A 121 -2.58 -0.10 -2.06
CA VAL A 121 -3.55 -1.16 -2.34
C VAL A 121 -4.39 -1.39 -1.10
N PHE A 122 -5.70 -1.40 -1.25
CA PHE A 122 -6.63 -1.76 -0.17
C PHE A 122 -7.93 -2.32 -0.72
N ASP A 123 -8.65 -3.03 0.14
CA ASP A 123 -9.97 -3.56 -0.17
C ASP A 123 -11.04 -2.72 0.53
N HIS A 124 -12.08 -2.36 -0.20
CA HIS A 124 -13.27 -1.73 0.35
C HIS A 124 -14.49 -2.45 -0.21
N TRP A 125 -15.31 -3.03 0.65
CA TRP A 125 -16.38 -3.95 0.28
C TRP A 125 -15.82 -5.13 -0.56
N ASP A 126 -16.36 -5.35 -1.72
CA ASP A 126 -15.98 -6.43 -2.65
C ASP A 126 -14.92 -6.03 -3.69
N THR A 127 -14.32 -4.86 -3.53
CA THR A 127 -13.43 -4.28 -4.55
C THR A 127 -12.04 -4.04 -3.98
N ARG A 128 -11.03 -4.48 -4.72
CA ARG A 128 -9.63 -4.13 -4.47
C ARG A 128 -9.25 -2.95 -5.35
N TYR A 129 -8.80 -1.89 -4.70
CA TYR A 129 -8.30 -0.68 -5.35
C TYR A 129 -6.79 -0.67 -5.34
N SER A 130 -6.19 -0.36 -6.48
CA SER A 130 -4.75 -0.13 -6.61
C SER A 130 -4.51 1.26 -7.18
N PHE A 131 -3.72 2.05 -6.48
CA PHE A 131 -3.35 3.40 -6.88
C PHE A 131 -1.85 3.51 -7.05
N ILE A 132 -1.43 4.30 -8.02
CA ILE A 132 -0.04 4.75 -8.20
C ILE A 132 0.03 6.21 -7.81
N GLY A 133 1.08 6.58 -7.11
CA GLY A 133 1.27 7.93 -6.61
C GLY A 133 2.41 8.68 -7.25
N GLU A 134 2.35 10.00 -7.11
CA GLU A 134 3.44 10.92 -7.40
C GLU A 134 3.53 11.92 -6.25
N TYR A 135 4.76 12.22 -5.83
CA TYR A 135 4.96 13.21 -4.77
C TYR A 135 4.62 14.61 -5.28
N LYS A 136 3.88 15.37 -4.47
CA LYS A 136 3.39 16.71 -4.83
C LYS A 136 4.52 17.75 -4.95
N ASP A 137 5.63 17.54 -4.25
CA ASP A 137 6.72 18.49 -4.11
C ASP A 137 7.87 18.26 -5.10
N LYS A 138 7.60 17.52 -6.15
CA LYS A 138 8.60 17.27 -7.20
C LYS A 138 8.18 17.83 -8.54
#